data_547454ffba9daf1960dcdaf0118cbec7
#
_entry.id   547454ffba9daf1960dcdaf0118cbec7
#
_cell.length_a   1.000
_cell.length_b   1.000
_cell.length_c   1.000
_cell.angle_alpha   90.00
_cell.angle_beta   90.00
_cell.angle_gamma   90.00
#
_symmetry.space_group_name_H-M   'P 1'
#
loop_
_entity.id
_entity.type
_entity.pdbx_description
1 polymer ?
#
loop_
_entity_poly.entity_id
_entity_poly.type
_entity_poly.pdbx_seq_one_letter_code
_entity_poly.pdbx_strand_id
1 'polypeptide(L)'
;MKKFGSKSGFTLVELIVVIAILGILAGIAVPAYSGYIKKANDAADYTQLDAIKTAIVFAYTDKHVNDAPFKDVTEISVTKAASATDDATFTIKATDSVTDVTAEMVRPYYDLKGFTFKSGKTTATWTASTAKWVLN
;
A
#
# COMPACT_ATOMS: atom_id res chain seq x y z
N MET A 1 57.39 -21.30 -27.19
CA MET A 1 56.20 -21.23 -28.06
C MET A 1 54.96 -21.13 -27.19
N LYS A 2 54.26 -19.97 -27.17
CA LYS A 2 52.98 -19.81 -26.46
C LYS A 2 51.87 -20.35 -27.35
N LYS A 3 51.16 -21.42 -26.90
CA LYS A 3 49.92 -21.89 -27.54
C LYS A 3 48.84 -20.87 -27.31
N PHE A 4 48.38 -20.19 -28.35
CA PHE A 4 47.15 -19.42 -28.34
C PHE A 4 46.00 -20.43 -28.36
N GLY A 5 45.31 -20.56 -27.21
CA GLY A 5 44.06 -21.33 -27.12
C GLY A 5 43.03 -20.72 -28.06
N SER A 6 42.38 -21.53 -28.90
CA SER A 6 41.27 -21.10 -29.76
C SER A 6 40.14 -20.60 -28.87
N LYS A 7 39.84 -19.30 -28.93
CA LYS A 7 38.61 -18.74 -28.34
C LYS A 7 37.45 -19.16 -29.23
N SER A 8 36.68 -20.17 -28.83
CA SER A 8 35.39 -20.44 -29.47
C SER A 8 34.46 -19.24 -29.22
N GLY A 9 34.17 -18.52 -30.28
CA GLY A 9 33.18 -17.46 -30.25
C GLY A 9 31.77 -18.05 -30.44
N PHE A 10 30.76 -17.37 -29.88
CA PHE A 10 29.36 -17.69 -30.14
C PHE A 10 29.02 -17.55 -31.63
N THR A 11 28.21 -18.47 -32.13
CA THR A 11 27.69 -18.37 -33.48
C THR A 11 26.52 -17.37 -33.52
N LEU A 12 26.33 -16.72 -34.67
CA LEU A 12 25.22 -15.77 -34.88
C LEU A 12 23.87 -16.48 -34.69
N VAL A 13 23.76 -17.74 -35.04
CA VAL A 13 22.55 -18.55 -34.91
C VAL A 13 22.23 -18.81 -33.43
N GLU A 14 23.21 -19.13 -32.59
CA GLU A 14 23.01 -19.30 -31.14
C GLU A 14 22.44 -18.03 -30.49
N LEU A 15 22.96 -16.87 -30.92
CA LEU A 15 22.46 -15.59 -30.38
C LEU A 15 21.00 -15.32 -30.81
N ILE A 16 20.67 -15.56 -32.10
CA ILE A 16 19.31 -15.32 -32.60
C ILE A 16 18.29 -16.25 -31.92
N VAL A 17 18.64 -17.52 -31.74
CA VAL A 17 17.75 -18.50 -31.08
C VAL A 17 17.50 -18.09 -29.63
N VAL A 18 18.50 -17.64 -28.89
CA VAL A 18 18.36 -17.21 -27.51
C VAL A 18 17.44 -16.00 -27.40
N ILE A 19 17.64 -14.96 -28.22
CA ILE A 19 16.75 -13.77 -28.16
C ILE A 19 15.33 -14.09 -28.62
N ALA A 20 15.13 -15.01 -29.54
CA ALA A 20 13.80 -15.44 -29.96
C ALA A 20 13.05 -16.14 -28.81
N ILE A 21 13.71 -17.06 -28.09
CA ILE A 21 13.14 -17.74 -26.93
C ILE A 21 12.85 -16.73 -25.81
N LEU A 22 13.79 -15.85 -25.51
CA LEU A 22 13.59 -14.80 -24.50
C LEU A 22 12.41 -13.89 -24.84
N GLY A 23 12.25 -13.52 -26.11
CA GLY A 23 11.12 -12.72 -26.59
C GLY A 23 9.76 -13.39 -26.35
N ILE A 24 9.67 -14.70 -26.64
CA ILE A 24 8.44 -15.47 -26.40
C ILE A 24 8.14 -15.56 -24.89
N LEU A 25 9.15 -15.89 -24.09
CA LEU A 25 9.00 -15.99 -22.63
C LEU A 25 8.62 -14.64 -22.01
N ALA A 26 9.26 -13.55 -22.42
CA ALA A 26 8.94 -12.20 -21.95
C ALA A 26 7.50 -11.80 -22.33
N GLY A 27 7.02 -12.15 -23.52
CA GLY A 27 5.67 -11.88 -23.97
C GLY A 27 4.58 -12.47 -23.08
N ILE A 28 4.85 -13.59 -22.43
CA ILE A 28 3.92 -14.25 -21.50
C ILE A 28 4.16 -13.79 -20.04
N ALA A 29 5.42 -13.65 -19.65
CA ALA A 29 5.79 -13.36 -18.26
C ALA A 29 5.44 -11.94 -17.82
N VAL A 30 5.63 -10.93 -18.68
CA VAL A 30 5.40 -9.52 -18.33
C VAL A 30 3.95 -9.21 -17.93
N PRO A 31 2.91 -9.60 -18.70
CA PRO A 31 1.53 -9.34 -18.29
C PRO A 31 1.14 -10.08 -17.00
N ALA A 32 1.60 -11.31 -16.80
CA ALA A 32 1.35 -12.07 -15.58
C ALA A 32 2.00 -11.39 -14.35
N TYR A 33 3.25 -10.95 -14.50
CA TYR A 33 4.00 -10.28 -13.43
C TYR A 33 3.34 -8.97 -12.98
N SER A 34 2.83 -8.17 -13.92
CA SER A 34 2.15 -6.90 -13.60
C SER A 34 0.91 -7.09 -12.71
N GLY A 35 0.17 -8.17 -12.92
CA GLY A 35 -0.97 -8.55 -12.07
C GLY A 35 -0.57 -8.90 -10.63
N TYR A 36 0.56 -9.59 -10.44
CA TYR A 36 1.09 -9.90 -9.11
C TYR A 36 1.56 -8.65 -8.37
N ILE A 37 2.25 -7.75 -9.05
CA ILE A 37 2.70 -6.48 -8.44
C ILE A 37 1.51 -5.64 -7.98
N LYS A 38 0.44 -5.55 -8.79
CA LYS A 38 -0.76 -4.83 -8.39
C LYS A 38 -1.38 -5.41 -7.12
N LYS A 39 -1.56 -6.74 -7.05
CA LYS A 39 -2.07 -7.41 -5.85
C LYS A 39 -1.16 -7.22 -4.63
N ALA A 40 0.15 -7.23 -4.82
CA ALA A 40 1.11 -6.99 -3.74
C ALA A 40 1.02 -5.55 -3.20
N ASN A 41 0.85 -4.57 -4.07
CA ASN A 41 0.64 -3.18 -3.69
C ASN A 41 -0.67 -3.00 -2.93
N ASP A 42 -1.77 -3.57 -3.42
CA ASP A 42 -3.07 -3.54 -2.72
C ASP A 42 -2.94 -4.17 -1.31
N ALA A 43 -2.28 -5.33 -1.19
CA ALA A 43 -2.07 -5.99 0.10
C ALA A 43 -1.20 -5.16 1.06
N ALA A 44 -0.18 -4.48 0.55
CA ALA A 44 0.64 -3.57 1.33
C ALA A 44 -0.17 -2.37 1.83
N ASP A 45 -1.05 -1.82 1.00
CA ASP A 45 -1.93 -0.72 1.38
C ASP A 45 -2.92 -1.14 2.47
N TYR A 46 -3.52 -2.33 2.37
CA TYR A 46 -4.39 -2.86 3.43
C TYR A 46 -3.67 -3.01 4.77
N THR A 47 -2.43 -3.49 4.75
CA THR A 47 -1.62 -3.62 5.98
C THR A 47 -1.34 -2.26 6.62
N GLN A 48 -1.00 -1.25 5.80
CA GLN A 48 -0.78 0.11 6.29
C GLN A 48 -2.08 0.74 6.84
N LEU A 49 -3.20 0.54 6.16
CA LEU A 49 -4.51 1.02 6.59
C LEU A 49 -4.95 0.41 7.93
N ASP A 50 -4.68 -0.87 8.15
CA ASP A 50 -4.96 -1.50 9.44
C ASP A 50 -4.08 -0.93 10.57
N ALA A 51 -2.83 -0.59 10.28
CA ALA A 51 -1.96 0.10 11.21
C ALA A 51 -2.46 1.52 11.53
N ILE A 52 -2.89 2.28 10.52
CA ILE A 52 -3.49 3.62 10.70
C ILE A 52 -4.78 3.52 11.53
N LYS A 53 -5.66 2.57 11.21
CA LYS A 53 -6.88 2.34 11.99
C LYS A 53 -6.56 2.06 13.45
N THR A 54 -5.58 1.19 13.71
CA THR A 54 -5.15 0.87 15.08
C THR A 54 -4.61 2.11 15.80
N ALA A 55 -3.83 2.95 15.12
CA ALA A 55 -3.34 4.21 15.67
C ALA A 55 -4.47 5.20 15.98
N ILE A 56 -5.50 5.27 15.12
CA ILE A 56 -6.71 6.08 15.36
C ILE A 56 -7.44 5.58 16.59
N VAL A 57 -7.59 4.25 16.75
CA VAL A 57 -8.22 3.66 17.94
C VAL A 57 -7.47 4.01 19.21
N PHE A 58 -6.13 3.94 19.20
CA PHE A 58 -5.32 4.31 20.36
C PHE A 58 -5.44 5.81 20.68
N ALA A 59 -5.34 6.68 19.68
CA ALA A 59 -5.49 8.13 19.85
C ALA A 59 -6.87 8.49 20.41
N TYR A 60 -7.91 7.80 19.93
CA TYR A 60 -9.27 7.96 20.44
C TYR A 60 -9.39 7.53 21.90
N THR A 61 -8.89 6.33 22.23
CA THR A 61 -8.96 5.76 23.57
C THR A 61 -8.17 6.59 24.59
N ASP A 62 -7.00 7.11 24.19
CA ASP A 62 -6.15 7.94 25.04
C ASP A 62 -6.83 9.29 25.39
N LYS A 63 -7.56 9.87 24.43
CA LYS A 63 -8.33 11.10 24.65
C LYS A 63 -9.60 10.88 25.46
N HIS A 64 -10.27 9.74 25.28
CA HIS A 64 -11.59 9.44 25.84
C HIS A 64 -11.53 8.34 26.91
N VAL A 65 -10.61 8.45 27.86
CA VAL A 65 -10.39 7.44 28.93
C VAL A 65 -11.66 7.11 29.72
N ASN A 66 -12.63 8.04 29.79
CA ASN A 66 -13.89 7.89 30.54
C ASN A 66 -15.15 7.89 29.66
N ASP A 67 -15.01 7.98 28.33
CA ASP A 67 -16.14 8.10 27.41
C ASP A 67 -16.48 6.78 26.71
N ALA A 68 -17.48 6.81 25.82
CA ALA A 68 -17.98 5.64 25.12
C ALA A 68 -16.88 4.91 24.32
N PRO A 69 -16.89 3.58 24.29
CA PRO A 69 -15.87 2.81 23.59
C PRO A 69 -15.94 3.00 22.06
N PHE A 70 -14.78 2.90 21.40
CA PHE A 70 -14.61 3.02 19.92
C PHE A 70 -15.57 2.14 19.08
N LYS A 71 -16.32 1.24 19.72
CA LYS A 71 -17.29 0.34 19.05
C LYS A 71 -18.40 1.05 18.25
N ASP A 72 -18.65 2.33 18.54
CA ASP A 72 -19.72 3.11 17.89
C ASP A 72 -19.28 3.73 16.55
N VAL A 73 -18.01 3.53 16.15
CA VAL A 73 -17.48 3.97 14.86
C VAL A 73 -18.02 3.08 13.74
N THR A 74 -18.70 3.70 12.79
CA THR A 74 -19.32 3.01 11.65
C THR A 74 -18.44 3.01 10.41
N GLU A 75 -17.65 4.06 10.20
CA GLU A 75 -16.81 4.23 9.03
C GLU A 75 -15.53 5.03 9.35
N ILE A 76 -14.41 4.64 8.74
CA ILE A 76 -13.17 5.40 8.74
C ILE A 76 -12.74 5.58 7.29
N SER A 77 -12.59 6.82 6.84
CA SER A 77 -12.00 7.12 5.54
C SER A 77 -10.61 7.71 5.71
N VAL A 78 -9.66 7.21 4.92
CA VAL A 78 -8.27 7.72 4.88
C VAL A 78 -7.99 8.22 3.46
N THR A 79 -7.49 9.44 3.34
CA THR A 79 -7.07 10.05 2.08
C THR A 79 -5.57 10.30 2.10
N LYS A 80 -4.90 9.99 1.00
CA LYS A 80 -3.44 10.20 0.89
C LYS A 80 -3.05 11.65 1.18
N ALA A 81 -1.83 11.86 1.63
CA ALA A 81 -1.24 13.19 1.78
C ALA A 81 -1.19 13.94 0.43
N ALA A 82 -1.43 15.23 0.46
CA ALA A 82 -1.36 16.07 -0.74
C ALA A 82 0.09 16.25 -1.22
N SER A 83 1.04 16.29 -0.30
CA SER A 83 2.48 16.37 -0.57
C SER A 83 3.29 15.54 0.44
N ALA A 84 4.60 15.41 0.20
CA ALA A 84 5.50 14.69 1.12
C ALA A 84 5.65 15.37 2.50
N THR A 85 5.23 16.63 2.62
CA THR A 85 5.29 17.41 3.86
C THR A 85 3.96 17.48 4.60
N ASP A 86 2.87 17.10 3.94
CA ASP A 86 1.53 17.13 4.51
C ASP A 86 1.19 15.79 5.17
N ASP A 87 0.29 15.80 6.12
CA ASP A 87 -0.28 14.59 6.69
C ASP A 87 -1.40 14.03 5.79
N ALA A 88 -1.56 12.72 5.78
CA ALA A 88 -2.78 12.11 5.26
C ALA A 88 -3.97 12.58 6.09
N THR A 89 -5.10 12.78 5.45
CA THR A 89 -6.33 13.15 6.13
C THR A 89 -7.17 11.91 6.39
N PHE A 90 -7.89 11.91 7.51
CA PHE A 90 -8.86 10.86 7.80
C PHE A 90 -10.15 11.47 8.34
N THR A 91 -11.24 10.76 8.13
CA THR A 91 -12.57 11.10 8.62
C THR A 91 -13.15 9.90 9.33
N ILE A 92 -13.69 10.12 10.52
CA ILE A 92 -14.35 9.09 11.32
C ILE A 92 -15.84 9.41 11.35
N LYS A 93 -16.67 8.43 11.04
CA LYS A 93 -18.12 8.50 11.25
C LYS A 93 -18.48 7.58 12.39
N ALA A 94 -19.19 8.12 13.38
CA ALA A 94 -19.72 7.37 14.51
C ALA A 94 -21.21 7.64 14.65
N THR A 95 -21.91 6.80 15.39
CA THR A 95 -23.35 6.94 15.68
C THR A 95 -23.60 8.16 16.55
N ASP A 96 -22.71 8.44 17.48
CA ASP A 96 -22.67 9.65 18.29
C ASP A 96 -21.41 10.46 17.93
N SER A 97 -21.55 11.79 17.86
CA SER A 97 -20.62 12.80 17.32
C SER A 97 -19.17 12.70 17.84
N VAL A 98 -18.40 11.70 17.43
CA VAL A 98 -17.00 11.60 17.78
C VAL A 98 -16.13 11.80 16.54
N THR A 99 -15.87 13.06 16.23
CA THR A 99 -15.07 13.47 15.07
C THR A 99 -13.84 14.30 15.45
N ASP A 100 -13.46 14.29 16.72
CA ASP A 100 -12.45 15.18 17.26
C ASP A 100 -11.03 14.60 17.36
N VAL A 101 -10.78 13.41 16.79
CA VAL A 101 -9.43 12.84 16.64
C VAL A 101 -8.72 13.51 15.47
N THR A 102 -7.61 14.16 15.73
CA THR A 102 -6.81 14.87 14.73
C THR A 102 -5.57 14.07 14.33
N ALA A 103 -4.95 14.41 13.17
CA ALA A 103 -3.71 13.81 12.74
C ALA A 103 -2.58 13.96 13.76
N GLU A 104 -2.53 15.06 14.50
CA GLU A 104 -1.56 15.29 15.57
C GLU A 104 -1.69 14.29 16.73
N MET A 105 -2.90 13.88 17.06
CA MET A 105 -3.15 12.87 18.09
C MET A 105 -2.76 11.47 17.63
N VAL A 106 -2.87 11.17 16.33
CA VAL A 106 -2.49 9.89 15.75
C VAL A 106 -0.97 9.78 15.56
N ARG A 107 -0.28 10.90 15.35
CA ARG A 107 1.17 10.96 15.06
C ARG A 107 2.06 10.19 16.06
N PRO A 108 1.82 10.15 17.38
CA PRO A 108 2.61 9.34 18.30
C PRO A 108 2.56 7.83 18.03
N TYR A 109 1.50 7.36 17.37
CA TYR A 109 1.23 5.95 17.09
C TYR A 109 1.51 5.56 15.64
N TYR A 110 1.34 6.50 14.70
CA TYR A 110 1.61 6.31 13.27
C TYR A 110 1.92 7.63 12.58
N ASP A 111 3.01 7.68 11.84
CA ASP A 111 3.38 8.86 11.06
C ASP A 111 2.56 8.91 9.76
N LEU A 112 1.67 9.89 9.69
CA LEU A 112 0.81 10.12 8.52
C LEU A 112 1.46 11.02 7.47
N LYS A 113 2.66 11.55 7.74
CA LYS A 113 3.34 12.51 6.88
C LYS A 113 3.78 11.87 5.57
N GLY A 114 3.39 12.47 4.46
CA GLY A 114 3.72 11.96 3.13
C GLY A 114 3.11 10.61 2.79
N PHE A 115 2.12 10.13 3.54
CA PHE A 115 1.49 8.84 3.29
C PHE A 115 0.85 8.79 1.91
N THR A 116 1.17 7.76 1.14
CA THR A 116 0.60 7.49 -0.19
C THR A 116 0.31 6.00 -0.35
N PHE A 117 -0.72 5.69 -1.14
CA PHE A 117 -1.03 4.30 -1.48
C PHE A 117 -0.08 3.76 -2.55
N LYS A 118 0.48 2.59 -2.35
CA LYS A 118 1.34 1.89 -3.34
C LYS A 118 0.56 1.43 -4.57
N SER A 119 -0.73 1.18 -4.41
CA SER A 119 -1.66 0.85 -5.51
C SER A 119 -1.97 2.02 -6.43
N GLY A 120 -1.56 3.24 -6.08
CA GLY A 120 -1.89 4.48 -6.79
C GLY A 120 -3.29 5.01 -6.51
N LYS A 121 -4.01 4.42 -5.56
CA LYS A 121 -5.32 4.90 -5.10
C LYS A 121 -5.18 6.22 -4.34
N THR A 122 -6.30 6.89 -4.12
CA THR A 122 -6.31 8.21 -3.44
C THR A 122 -6.98 8.17 -2.08
N THR A 123 -7.93 7.28 -1.91
CA THR A 123 -8.71 7.13 -0.69
C THR A 123 -8.96 5.66 -0.37
N ALA A 124 -9.18 5.37 0.91
CA ALA A 124 -9.63 4.08 1.38
C ALA A 124 -10.73 4.28 2.43
N THR A 125 -11.72 3.42 2.41
CA THR A 125 -12.82 3.46 3.36
C THR A 125 -12.97 2.12 4.06
N TRP A 126 -12.93 2.12 5.39
CA TRP A 126 -13.26 0.99 6.24
C TRP A 126 -14.69 1.14 6.75
N THR A 127 -15.44 0.04 6.77
CA THR A 127 -16.82 0.01 7.25
C THR A 127 -16.97 -1.05 8.33
N ALA A 128 -17.55 -0.70 9.47
CA ALA A 128 -17.71 -1.60 10.61
C ALA A 128 -18.59 -2.81 10.30
N SER A 129 -19.63 -2.65 9.49
CA SER A 129 -20.57 -3.74 9.14
C SER A 129 -19.90 -4.88 8.36
N THR A 130 -18.88 -4.58 7.55
CA THR A 130 -18.14 -5.56 6.76
C THR A 130 -16.78 -5.89 7.35
N ALA A 131 -16.29 -5.06 8.28
CA ALA A 131 -14.94 -5.08 8.84
C ALA A 131 -13.84 -5.11 7.77
N LYS A 132 -14.06 -4.45 6.61
CA LYS A 132 -13.15 -4.46 5.47
C LYS A 132 -12.86 -3.04 4.97
N TRP A 133 -11.68 -2.90 4.38
CA TRP A 133 -11.28 -1.72 3.63
C TRP A 133 -11.68 -1.85 2.16
N VAL A 134 -12.06 -0.74 1.57
CA VAL A 134 -12.27 -0.56 0.13
C VAL A 134 -11.35 0.54 -0.34
N LEU A 135 -10.48 0.24 -1.30
CA LEU A 135 -9.56 1.19 -1.94
C LEU A 135 -10.24 1.86 -3.15
N ASN A 136 -10.29 3.20 -3.17
CA ASN A 136 -10.93 4.01 -4.21
C ASN A 136 -9.92 4.90 -4.95
#